data_1c985070ec83617da2e9197194423240
#
_entry.id   1c985070ec83617da2e9197194423240
#
_cell.length_a   1.000
_cell.length_b   1.000
_cell.length_c   1.000
_cell.angle_alpha   90.00
_cell.angle_beta   90.00
_cell.angle_gamma   90.00
#
_symmetry.space_group_name_H-M   'P 1'
#
loop_
_entity.id
_entity.type
_entity.pdbx_description
1 polymer ?
#
loop_
_entity_poly.entity_id
_entity_poly.type
_entity_poly.pdbx_seq_one_letter_code
_entity_poly.pdbx_strand_id
1 'polypeptide(L)'
;MNREDFPMLDSNIIYFDNGATTLKPYCVVDAMNKYNLEHTSNIHRGDYKAAIITNNLYDNVRNIVSDFINCESDSVIFTSGTTMSINMVVFGFMKYYLTKDDEVLLNKAEHASNVLPWIKLSENV
;
A
#
# COMPACT_ATOMS: atom_id res chain seq x y z
N MET A 1 -18.30 2.96 -8.39
CA MET A 1 -18.10 1.56 -8.82
C MET A 1 -19.34 0.76 -8.55
N ASN A 2 -19.81 0.00 -9.53
CA ASN A 2 -20.98 -0.85 -9.46
C ASN A 2 -20.54 -2.32 -9.38
N ARG A 3 -21.49 -3.23 -9.09
CA ARG A 3 -21.22 -4.68 -9.06
C ARG A 3 -20.62 -5.20 -10.38
N GLU A 4 -21.10 -4.68 -11.50
CA GLU A 4 -20.70 -5.02 -12.86
C GLU A 4 -19.22 -4.66 -13.17
N ASP A 5 -18.62 -3.77 -12.38
CA ASP A 5 -17.21 -3.41 -12.54
C ASP A 5 -16.25 -4.53 -12.08
N PHE A 6 -16.76 -5.55 -11.38
CA PHE A 6 -15.95 -6.62 -10.77
C PHE A 6 -16.20 -7.96 -11.43
N PRO A 7 -15.25 -8.48 -12.25
CA PRO A 7 -15.43 -9.72 -13.02
C PRO A 7 -15.76 -10.94 -12.14
N MET A 8 -15.23 -11.01 -10.93
CA MET A 8 -15.47 -12.13 -10.03
C MET A 8 -16.93 -12.19 -9.53
N LEU A 9 -17.69 -11.09 -9.61
CA LEU A 9 -19.07 -11.03 -9.18
C LEU A 9 -20.09 -11.41 -10.27
N ASP A 10 -19.64 -11.67 -11.50
CA ASP A 10 -20.50 -12.10 -12.62
C ASP A 10 -21.16 -13.48 -12.37
N SER A 11 -20.58 -14.30 -11.48
CA SER A 11 -21.04 -15.64 -11.12
C SER A 11 -22.09 -15.69 -9.98
N ASN A 12 -22.81 -14.62 -9.71
CA ASN A 12 -23.80 -14.52 -8.62
C ASN A 12 -23.22 -14.77 -7.19
N ILE A 13 -21.94 -14.62 -7.02
CA ILE A 13 -21.29 -14.74 -5.72
C ILE A 13 -21.70 -13.57 -4.82
N ILE A 14 -22.06 -13.87 -3.58
CA ILE A 14 -22.18 -12.89 -2.50
C ILE A 14 -20.84 -12.86 -1.76
N TYR A 15 -20.07 -11.77 -1.91
CA TYR A 15 -18.73 -11.65 -1.37
C TYR A 15 -18.70 -10.72 -0.15
N PHE A 16 -18.33 -11.25 1.01
CA PHE A 16 -18.22 -10.51 2.28
C PHE A 16 -16.83 -10.52 2.90
N ASP A 17 -15.81 -11.00 2.17
CA ASP A 17 -14.45 -11.16 2.69
C ASP A 17 -13.48 -10.05 2.23
N ASN A 18 -13.99 -8.84 2.02
CA ASN A 18 -13.15 -7.69 1.64
C ASN A 18 -12.13 -7.30 2.72
N GLY A 19 -12.35 -7.69 3.97
CA GLY A 19 -11.38 -7.49 5.05
C GLY A 19 -10.11 -8.31 4.87
N ALA A 20 -10.21 -9.49 4.28
CA ALA A 20 -9.05 -10.34 3.95
C ALA A 20 -8.43 -9.93 2.61
N THR A 21 -9.26 -9.77 1.57
CA THR A 21 -8.80 -9.32 0.25
C THR A 21 -9.93 -8.64 -0.53
N THR A 22 -9.62 -7.51 -1.13
CA THR A 22 -10.56 -6.76 -1.96
C THR A 22 -10.56 -7.29 -3.38
N LEU A 23 -11.75 -7.49 -3.95
CA LEU A 23 -11.90 -7.86 -5.36
C LEU A 23 -11.31 -6.78 -6.27
N LYS A 24 -10.76 -7.19 -7.40
CA LYS A 24 -10.17 -6.28 -8.38
C LYS A 24 -11.19 -5.93 -9.45
N PRO A 25 -11.51 -4.64 -9.67
CA PRO A 25 -12.35 -4.24 -10.79
C PRO A 25 -11.62 -4.40 -12.12
N TYR A 26 -12.36 -4.45 -13.22
CA TYR A 26 -11.80 -4.55 -14.58
C TYR A 26 -10.72 -3.52 -14.85
N CYS A 27 -10.92 -2.25 -14.48
CA CYS A 27 -9.94 -1.20 -14.70
C CYS A 27 -8.58 -1.46 -14.04
N VAL A 28 -8.55 -2.14 -12.89
CA VAL A 28 -7.29 -2.53 -12.21
C VAL A 28 -6.64 -3.69 -12.95
N VAL A 29 -7.42 -4.71 -13.33
CA VAL A 29 -6.91 -5.87 -14.09
C VAL A 29 -6.33 -5.42 -15.42
N ASP A 30 -7.04 -4.55 -16.15
CA ASP A 30 -6.61 -4.03 -17.45
C ASP A 30 -5.35 -3.18 -17.33
N ALA A 31 -5.24 -2.33 -16.30
CA ALA A 31 -4.05 -1.55 -16.05
C ALA A 31 -2.82 -2.42 -15.76
N MET A 32 -3.00 -3.50 -14.96
CA MET A 32 -1.92 -4.47 -14.70
C MET A 32 -1.50 -5.22 -15.96
N ASN A 33 -2.46 -5.68 -16.77
CA ASN A 33 -2.20 -6.34 -18.03
C ASN A 33 -1.46 -5.42 -19.00
N LYS A 34 -1.90 -4.18 -19.13
CA LYS A 34 -1.26 -3.18 -19.99
C LYS A 34 0.19 -2.92 -19.57
N TYR A 35 0.46 -2.75 -18.26
CA TYR A 35 1.81 -2.63 -17.76
C TYR A 35 2.67 -3.84 -18.15
N ASN A 36 2.18 -5.06 -17.88
CA ASN A 36 2.92 -6.29 -18.12
C ASN A 36 3.21 -6.53 -19.62
N LEU A 37 2.30 -6.15 -20.51
CA LEU A 37 2.43 -6.39 -21.95
C LEU A 37 3.18 -5.29 -22.69
N GLU A 38 3.11 -4.03 -22.24
CA GLU A 38 3.55 -2.90 -23.02
C GLU A 38 4.68 -2.08 -22.34
N HIS A 39 4.76 -2.08 -21.00
CA HIS A 39 5.56 -1.08 -20.27
C HIS A 39 6.44 -1.66 -19.16
N THR A 40 6.62 -2.98 -19.09
CA THR A 40 7.44 -3.60 -18.04
C THR A 40 8.87 -3.06 -18.05
N SER A 41 9.21 -2.27 -17.02
CA SER A 41 10.52 -1.67 -16.85
C SER A 41 10.78 -1.29 -15.40
N ASN A 42 12.06 -1.09 -15.04
CA ASN A 42 12.44 -0.61 -13.72
C ASN A 42 12.18 0.90 -13.59
N ILE A 43 11.56 1.29 -12.50
CA ILE A 43 11.33 2.69 -12.15
C ILE A 43 12.68 3.36 -11.86
N HIS A 44 12.84 4.60 -12.33
CA HIS A 44 14.04 5.44 -12.15
C HIS A 44 15.34 4.83 -12.69
N ARG A 45 15.24 3.85 -13.60
CA ARG A 45 16.39 3.22 -14.25
C ARG A 45 16.17 3.08 -15.75
N GLY A 46 16.91 3.86 -16.51
CA GLY A 46 16.90 3.85 -17.97
C GLY A 46 16.17 5.03 -18.58
N ASP A 47 16.58 5.36 -19.79
CA ASP A 47 16.11 6.48 -20.61
C ASP A 47 15.37 6.03 -21.90
N TYR A 48 15.13 4.71 -22.02
CA TYR A 48 14.39 4.16 -23.15
C TYR A 48 12.87 4.36 -22.98
N LYS A 49 12.15 4.32 -24.08
CA LYS A 49 10.72 4.68 -24.14
C LYS A 49 9.84 4.03 -23.08
N ALA A 50 9.97 2.71 -22.84
CA ALA A 50 9.16 2.02 -21.83
C ALA A 50 9.48 2.50 -20.40
N ALA A 51 10.76 2.75 -20.08
CA ALA A 51 11.16 3.27 -18.78
C ALA A 51 10.60 4.68 -18.52
N ILE A 52 10.66 5.56 -19.53
CA ILE A 52 10.07 6.92 -19.43
C ILE A 52 8.56 6.84 -19.17
N ILE A 53 7.85 5.98 -19.90
CA ILE A 53 6.40 5.79 -19.70
C ILE A 53 6.11 5.28 -18.27
N THR A 54 6.85 4.28 -17.81
CA THR A 54 6.65 3.71 -16.47
C THR A 54 6.97 4.73 -15.37
N ASN A 55 8.02 5.52 -15.51
CA ASN A 55 8.33 6.60 -14.56
C ASN A 55 7.18 7.62 -14.49
N ASN A 56 6.70 8.10 -15.63
CA ASN A 56 5.61 9.05 -15.68
C ASN A 56 4.30 8.47 -15.07
N LEU A 57 4.01 7.20 -15.30
CA LEU A 57 2.86 6.52 -14.70
C LEU A 57 3.01 6.44 -13.17
N TYR A 58 4.19 6.09 -12.68
CA TYR A 58 4.46 5.98 -11.25
C TYR A 58 4.34 7.33 -10.54
N ASP A 59 4.94 8.38 -11.11
CA ASP A 59 4.88 9.73 -10.54
C ASP A 59 3.45 10.27 -10.56
N ASN A 60 2.70 10.01 -11.66
CA ASN A 60 1.30 10.42 -11.75
C ASN A 60 0.41 9.72 -10.70
N VAL A 61 0.61 8.41 -10.45
CA VAL A 61 -0.12 7.68 -9.40
C VAL A 61 0.21 8.26 -8.03
N ARG A 62 1.47 8.62 -7.78
CA ARG A 62 1.88 9.26 -6.53
C ARG A 62 1.16 10.59 -6.31
N ASN A 63 1.06 11.42 -7.34
CA ASN A 63 0.33 12.68 -7.30
C ASN A 63 -1.17 12.46 -7.03
N ILE A 64 -1.80 11.51 -7.72
CA ILE A 64 -3.23 11.18 -7.50
C ILE A 64 -3.47 10.75 -6.04
N VAL A 65 -2.59 9.92 -5.48
CA VAL A 65 -2.72 9.47 -4.09
C VAL A 65 -2.50 10.64 -3.12
N SER A 66 -1.49 11.47 -3.35
CA SER A 66 -1.22 12.63 -2.49
C SER A 66 -2.38 13.62 -2.48
N ASP A 67 -2.97 13.90 -3.63
CA ASP A 67 -4.17 14.74 -3.74
C ASP A 67 -5.36 14.14 -2.97
N PHE A 68 -5.55 12.82 -3.11
CA PHE A 68 -6.65 12.12 -2.44
C PHE A 68 -6.56 12.14 -0.92
N ILE A 69 -5.34 11.98 -0.36
CA ILE A 69 -5.11 12.00 1.09
C ILE A 69 -4.68 13.37 1.62
N ASN A 70 -4.63 14.39 0.76
CA ASN A 70 -4.29 15.78 1.08
C ASN A 70 -2.91 15.91 1.73
N CYS A 71 -1.87 15.41 1.06
CA CYS A 71 -0.47 15.56 1.48
C CYS A 71 0.44 15.90 0.29
N GLU A 72 1.70 16.20 0.57
CA GLU A 72 2.73 16.37 -0.47
C GLU A 72 3.06 15.01 -1.14
N SER A 73 3.32 15.00 -2.44
CA SER A 73 3.62 13.77 -3.18
C SER A 73 4.86 13.04 -2.64
N ASP A 74 5.85 13.78 -2.15
CA ASP A 74 7.07 13.23 -1.54
C ASP A 74 6.81 12.54 -0.19
N SER A 75 5.66 12.79 0.42
CA SER A 75 5.22 12.11 1.65
C SER A 75 4.54 10.76 1.40
N VAL A 76 4.28 10.40 0.13
CA VAL A 76 3.63 9.13 -0.24
C VAL A 76 4.68 8.04 -0.41
N ILE A 77 4.56 6.97 0.38
CA ILE A 77 5.41 5.78 0.27
C ILE A 77 4.53 4.56 -0.03
N PHE A 78 4.75 3.92 -1.17
CA PHE A 78 4.07 2.67 -1.52
C PHE A 78 4.75 1.49 -0.85
N THR A 79 3.95 0.64 -0.21
CA THR A 79 4.41 -0.58 0.47
C THR A 79 3.65 -1.80 -0.04
N SER A 80 4.09 -2.99 0.34
CA SER A 80 3.37 -4.24 0.00
C SER A 80 2.09 -4.45 0.81
N GLY A 81 1.81 -3.59 1.81
CA GLY A 81 0.60 -3.63 2.62
C GLY A 81 0.81 -3.08 4.03
N THR A 82 -0.28 -3.03 4.81
CA THR A 82 -0.33 -2.43 6.14
C THR A 82 0.72 -3.03 7.10
N THR A 83 0.94 -4.34 7.08
CA THR A 83 1.96 -4.98 7.93
C THR A 83 3.35 -4.38 7.67
N MET A 84 3.75 -4.22 6.41
CA MET A 84 5.03 -3.60 6.07
C MET A 84 5.07 -2.14 6.51
N SER A 85 4.01 -1.37 6.25
CA SER A 85 3.93 0.04 6.65
C SER A 85 4.11 0.22 8.15
N ILE A 86 3.42 -0.56 8.97
CA ILE A 86 3.54 -0.50 10.42
C ILE A 86 4.96 -0.86 10.87
N ASN A 87 5.54 -1.94 10.33
CA ASN A 87 6.91 -2.32 10.68
C ASN A 87 7.94 -1.25 10.28
N MET A 88 7.75 -0.58 9.13
CA MET A 88 8.61 0.55 8.74
C MET A 88 8.49 1.72 9.73
N VAL A 89 7.29 2.05 10.19
CA VAL A 89 7.08 3.09 11.20
C VAL A 89 7.73 2.66 12.53
N VAL A 90 7.43 1.48 13.02
CA VAL A 90 7.90 1.01 14.33
C VAL A 90 9.41 0.85 14.37
N PHE A 91 9.99 0.08 13.46
CA PHE A 91 11.42 -0.27 13.50
C PHE A 91 12.30 0.65 12.67
N GLY A 92 11.74 1.33 11.67
CA GLY A 92 12.48 2.27 10.83
C GLY A 92 12.49 3.70 11.37
N PHE A 93 11.46 4.09 12.15
CA PHE A 93 11.31 5.45 12.64
C PHE A 93 11.18 5.50 14.16
N MET A 94 10.12 4.93 14.74
CA MET A 94 9.78 5.13 16.16
C MET A 94 10.83 4.60 17.13
N LYS A 95 11.56 3.55 16.79
CA LYS A 95 12.64 3.02 17.63
C LYS A 95 13.77 4.02 17.95
N TYR A 96 13.87 5.10 17.17
CA TYR A 96 14.88 6.14 17.40
C TYR A 96 14.35 7.32 18.24
N TYR A 97 13.05 7.37 18.45
CA TYR A 97 12.37 8.46 19.17
C TYR A 97 11.78 8.01 20.49
N LEU A 98 11.33 6.75 20.59
CA LEU A 98 10.74 6.21 21.82
C LEU A 98 11.83 5.81 22.81
N THR A 99 11.55 6.12 24.08
CA THR A 99 12.36 5.79 25.24
C THR A 99 11.53 4.93 26.21
N LYS A 100 12.17 4.37 27.26
CA LYS A 100 11.48 3.60 28.30
C LYS A 100 10.40 4.38 29.09
N ASP A 101 10.41 5.70 28.99
CA ASP A 101 9.47 6.58 29.69
C ASP A 101 8.25 6.96 28.81
N ASP A 102 8.23 6.50 27.56
CA ASP A 102 7.13 6.73 26.61
C ASP A 102 6.11 5.59 26.66
N GLU A 103 4.86 5.91 26.36
CA GLU A 103 3.77 4.94 26.28
C GLU A 103 3.15 4.90 24.88
N VAL A 104 2.86 3.69 24.40
CA VAL A 104 2.11 3.47 23.15
C VAL A 104 0.75 2.87 23.48
N LEU A 105 -0.31 3.62 23.19
CA LEU A 105 -1.68 3.16 23.37
C LEU A 105 -2.12 2.28 22.21
N LEU A 106 -2.52 1.04 22.50
CA LEU A 106 -3.05 0.08 21.53
C LEU A 106 -4.47 -0.32 21.88
N ASN A 107 -5.29 -0.56 20.88
CA ASN A 107 -6.63 -1.12 21.06
C ASN A 107 -6.56 -2.66 21.08
N LYS A 108 -7.28 -3.32 21.99
CA LYS A 108 -7.33 -4.78 22.09
C LYS A 108 -7.98 -5.47 20.87
N ALA A 109 -8.76 -4.73 20.07
CA ALA A 109 -9.39 -5.23 18.86
C ALA A 109 -8.51 -5.08 17.60
N GLU A 110 -7.29 -4.54 17.75
CA GLU A 110 -6.36 -4.39 16.64
C GLU A 110 -5.89 -5.72 16.07
N HIS A 111 -5.60 -5.72 14.78
CA HIS A 111 -4.97 -6.86 14.12
C HIS A 111 -3.55 -7.08 14.65
N ALA A 112 -3.12 -8.34 14.76
CA ALA A 112 -1.80 -8.71 15.26
C ALA A 112 -0.63 -7.96 14.59
N SER A 113 -0.75 -7.66 13.29
CA SER A 113 0.26 -6.88 12.55
C SER A 113 0.43 -5.44 13.06
N ASN A 114 -0.55 -4.89 13.79
CA ASN A 114 -0.44 -3.58 14.45
C ASN A 114 -0.11 -3.67 15.94
N VAL A 115 -0.17 -4.83 16.54
CA VAL A 115 0.14 -5.03 17.99
C VAL A 115 1.56 -5.55 18.19
N LEU A 116 1.91 -6.63 17.48
CA LEU A 116 3.17 -7.35 17.71
C LEU A 116 4.43 -6.50 17.49
N PRO A 117 4.52 -5.61 16.50
CA PRO A 117 5.70 -4.77 16.32
C PRO A 117 5.97 -3.86 17.52
N TRP A 118 4.93 -3.28 18.12
CA TRP A 118 5.05 -2.41 19.28
C TRP A 118 5.48 -3.18 20.55
N ILE A 119 4.89 -4.38 20.78
CA ILE A 119 5.33 -5.26 21.86
C ILE A 119 6.82 -5.61 21.65
N LYS A 120 7.22 -5.96 20.42
CA LYS A 120 8.61 -6.30 20.14
C LYS A 120 9.56 -5.10 20.33
N LEU A 121 9.12 -3.89 19.97
CA LEU A 121 9.91 -2.70 20.23
C LEU A 121 10.10 -2.47 21.73
N SER A 122 9.05 -2.59 22.55
CA SER A 122 9.11 -2.36 23.99
C SER A 122 10.07 -3.28 24.77
N GLU A 123 10.45 -4.42 24.17
CA GLU A 123 11.48 -5.30 24.74
C GLU A 123 12.93 -4.76 24.59
N ASN A 124 13.11 -3.73 23.74
CA ASN A 124 14.43 -3.24 23.32
C ASN A 124 14.65 -1.74 23.60
N VAL A 125 13.72 -1.08 24.29
CA VAL A 125 13.78 0.37 24.60
C VAL A 125 13.86 0.60 26.10
#